data_868613ab0f94c082f04b8af939a3ab24
#
_entry.id   868613ab0f94c082f04b8af939a3ab24
#
_cell.length_a   1.000
_cell.length_b   1.000
_cell.length_c   1.000
_cell.angle_alpha   90.00
_cell.angle_beta   90.00
_cell.angle_gamma   90.00
#
_symmetry.space_group_name_H-M   'P 1'
#
loop_
_entity.id
_entity.type
_entity.pdbx_description
1 polymer ?
#
loop_
_entity_poly.entity_id
_entity_poly.type
_entity_poly.pdbx_seq_one_letter_code
_entity_poly.pdbx_strand_id
1 'polypeptide(L)'
;MNPAEKVHNLKDVKQMLERARKMEEGSAKDYNVWANECSSNADAISKQLFESLVAEEERHYNQYDTELENIEKFGANYLALQSIERSKTLSNPPAGK
;
A
#
# COMPACT_ATOMS: atom_id res chain seq x y z
N MET A 1 16.03 -20.77 -10.10
CA MET A 1 14.71 -20.64 -9.45
C MET A 1 14.03 -19.36 -9.91
N ASN A 2 12.77 -19.46 -10.26
CA ASN A 2 11.99 -18.31 -10.68
C ASN A 2 11.69 -17.42 -9.47
N PRO A 3 12.02 -16.14 -9.51
CA PRO A 3 11.73 -15.22 -8.38
C PRO A 3 10.26 -15.22 -7.96
N ALA A 4 9.33 -15.42 -8.89
CA ALA A 4 7.91 -15.46 -8.60
C ALA A 4 7.53 -16.60 -7.66
N GLU A 5 8.30 -17.67 -7.65
CA GLU A 5 8.03 -18.81 -6.77
C GLU A 5 8.32 -18.50 -5.31
N LYS A 6 9.22 -17.54 -5.05
CA LYS A 6 9.60 -17.17 -3.69
C LYS A 6 8.51 -16.40 -2.97
N VAL A 7 7.62 -15.74 -3.69
CA VAL A 7 6.57 -14.91 -3.09
C VAL A 7 5.26 -15.67 -2.86
N HIS A 8 5.25 -16.99 -3.12
CA HIS A 8 4.06 -17.80 -2.85
C HIS A 8 3.95 -18.24 -1.41
N ASN A 9 5.02 -18.10 -0.65
CA ASN A 9 5.01 -18.42 0.78
C ASN A 9 4.28 -17.32 1.53
N LEU A 10 3.25 -17.70 2.28
CA LEU A 10 2.43 -16.74 3.03
C LEU A 10 3.25 -15.91 4.00
N LYS A 11 4.23 -16.53 4.64
CA LYS A 11 5.13 -15.83 5.57
C LYS A 11 5.90 -14.72 4.87
N ASP A 12 6.40 -15.00 3.67
CA ASP A 12 7.16 -14.02 2.90
C ASP A 12 6.27 -12.86 2.45
N VAL A 13 5.04 -13.16 2.02
CA VAL A 13 4.08 -12.14 1.63
C VAL A 13 3.76 -11.24 2.82
N LYS A 14 3.53 -11.83 3.99
CA LYS A 14 3.26 -11.08 5.21
C LYS A 14 4.42 -10.15 5.57
N GLN A 15 5.64 -10.65 5.50
CA GLN A 15 6.83 -9.85 5.80
C GLN A 15 6.99 -8.68 4.83
N MET A 16 6.72 -8.93 3.55
CA MET A 16 6.80 -7.88 2.54
C MET A 16 5.76 -6.79 2.79
N LEU A 17 4.55 -7.17 3.17
CA LEU A 17 3.48 -6.21 3.47
C LEU A 17 3.79 -5.40 4.73
N GLU A 18 4.33 -6.05 5.76
CA GLU A 18 4.74 -5.35 6.98
C GLU A 18 5.83 -4.32 6.69
N ARG A 19 6.79 -4.71 5.85
CA ARG A 19 7.87 -3.81 5.46
C ARG A 19 7.36 -2.64 4.64
N ALA A 20 6.47 -2.92 3.68
CA ALA A 20 5.87 -1.88 2.85
C ALA A 20 5.06 -0.90 3.70
N ARG A 21 4.27 -1.41 4.65
CA ARG A 21 3.48 -0.57 5.54
C ARG A 21 4.37 0.36 6.36
N LYS A 22 5.48 -0.16 6.86
CA LYS A 22 6.42 0.63 7.64
C LYS A 22 7.08 1.73 6.79
N MET A 23 7.39 1.42 5.54
CA MET A 23 7.96 2.40 4.62
C MET A 23 6.99 3.54 4.33
N GLU A 24 5.70 3.21 4.13
CA GLU A 24 4.68 4.23 3.90
C GLU A 24 4.51 5.14 5.12
N GLU A 25 4.57 4.57 6.31
CA GLU A 25 4.53 5.33 7.55
C GLU A 25 5.69 6.33 7.64
N GLY A 26 6.89 5.88 7.30
CA GLY A 26 8.07 6.75 7.29
C GLY A 26 7.95 7.88 6.28
N SER A 27 7.47 7.58 5.08
CA SER A 27 7.28 8.58 4.04
C SER A 27 6.23 9.61 4.45
N ALA A 28 5.11 9.17 5.03
CA ALA A 28 4.07 10.09 5.49
C ALA A 28 4.62 11.05 6.54
N LYS A 29 5.44 10.54 7.45
CA LYS A 29 6.07 11.37 8.48
C LYS A 29 6.97 12.44 7.87
N ASP A 30 7.79 12.06 6.90
CA ASP A 30 8.68 13.00 6.22
C ASP A 30 7.89 14.08 5.47
N TYR A 31 6.84 13.70 4.78
CA TYR A 31 6.01 14.67 4.06
C TYR A 31 5.33 15.65 5.02
N ASN A 32 4.93 15.18 6.18
CA ASN A 32 4.35 16.07 7.20
C ASN A 32 5.37 17.09 7.71
N VAL A 33 6.60 16.67 7.94
CA VAL A 33 7.67 17.57 8.36
C VAL A 33 7.92 18.62 7.28
N TRP A 34 8.00 18.21 6.03
CA TRP A 34 8.24 19.12 4.91
C TRP A 34 7.08 20.08 4.69
N ALA A 35 5.84 19.62 4.87
CA ALA A 35 4.67 20.50 4.81
C ALA A 35 4.75 21.61 5.87
N ASN A 36 5.17 21.25 7.08
CA ASN A 36 5.34 22.20 8.17
C ASN A 36 6.44 23.23 7.86
N GLU A 37 7.53 22.78 7.26
CA GLU A 37 8.61 23.68 6.84
C GLU A 37 8.11 24.65 5.77
N CYS A 38 7.33 24.17 4.82
CA CYS A 38 6.75 25.03 3.79
C CYS A 38 5.80 26.06 4.39
N SER A 39 5.01 25.65 5.39
CA SER A 39 4.12 26.56 6.10
C SER A 39 4.91 27.67 6.80
N SER A 40 6.01 27.30 7.46
CA SER A 40 6.89 28.27 8.14
C SER A 40 7.52 29.26 7.18
N ASN A 41 7.74 28.87 5.95
CA ASN A 41 8.34 29.72 4.90
C ASN A 41 7.29 30.39 4.01
N ALA A 42 6.02 30.33 4.41
CA ALA A 42 4.89 30.91 3.66
C ALA A 42 4.77 30.37 2.23
N ASP A 43 5.18 29.11 2.01
CA ASP A 43 5.08 28.45 0.72
C ASP A 43 3.83 27.56 0.70
N ALA A 44 2.68 28.16 0.44
CA ALA A 44 1.39 27.48 0.48
C ALA A 44 1.24 26.44 -0.62
N ILE A 45 1.86 26.65 -1.76
CA ILE A 45 1.75 25.72 -2.90
C ILE A 45 2.48 24.42 -2.59
N SER A 46 3.71 24.52 -2.13
CA SER A 46 4.48 23.32 -1.76
C SER A 46 3.87 22.61 -0.54
N LYS A 47 3.32 23.37 0.40
CA LYS A 47 2.62 22.82 1.55
C LYS A 47 1.46 21.92 1.09
N GLN A 48 0.63 22.41 0.17
CA GLN A 48 -0.49 21.64 -0.36
C GLN A 48 -0.02 20.37 -1.05
N LEU A 49 1.08 20.45 -1.79
CA LEU A 49 1.65 19.27 -2.43
C LEU A 49 2.04 18.21 -1.40
N PHE A 50 2.78 18.60 -0.38
CA PHE A 50 3.20 17.62 0.65
C PHE A 50 2.02 17.08 1.43
N GLU A 51 0.99 17.88 1.68
CA GLU A 51 -0.23 17.40 2.35
C GLU A 51 -0.96 16.36 1.50
N SER A 52 -1.01 16.55 0.19
CA SER A 52 -1.63 15.55 -0.68
C SER A 52 -0.80 14.28 -0.77
N LEU A 53 0.54 14.37 -0.66
CA LEU A 53 1.40 13.20 -0.61
C LEU A 53 1.21 12.42 0.68
N VAL A 54 0.98 13.12 1.80
CA VAL A 54 0.64 12.45 3.07
C VAL A 54 -0.64 11.63 2.91
N ALA A 55 -1.66 12.21 2.30
CA ALA A 55 -2.93 11.52 2.08
C ALA A 55 -2.75 10.26 1.23
N GLU A 56 -1.90 10.33 0.19
CA GLU A 56 -1.58 9.18 -0.65
C GLU A 56 -0.88 8.08 0.14
N GLU A 57 0.09 8.45 0.98
CA GLU A 57 0.82 7.48 1.78
C GLU A 57 -0.08 6.82 2.82
N GLU A 58 -1.02 7.58 3.40
CA GLU A 58 -1.99 7.01 4.33
C GLU A 58 -2.92 6.02 3.64
N ARG A 59 -3.31 6.31 2.41
CA ARG A 59 -4.13 5.40 1.62
C ARG A 59 -3.38 4.09 1.36
N HIS A 60 -2.11 4.18 0.98
CA HIS A 60 -1.26 2.99 0.78
C HIS A 60 -1.11 2.20 2.08
N TYR A 61 -0.86 2.89 3.17
CA TYR A 61 -0.74 2.27 4.48
C TYR A 61 -1.99 1.46 4.81
N ASN A 62 -3.15 2.05 4.61
CA ASN A 62 -4.43 1.40 4.90
C ASN A 62 -4.66 0.18 4.02
N GLN A 63 -4.21 0.23 2.77
CA GLN A 63 -4.30 -0.92 1.87
C GLN A 63 -3.44 -2.08 2.38
N TYR A 64 -2.21 -1.80 2.78
CA TYR A 64 -1.33 -2.84 3.33
C TYR A 64 -1.87 -3.39 4.64
N ASP A 65 -2.43 -2.52 5.47
CA ASP A 65 -3.02 -2.92 6.75
C ASP A 65 -4.21 -3.86 6.54
N THR A 66 -5.06 -3.55 5.56
CA THR A 66 -6.19 -4.39 5.20
C THR A 66 -5.72 -5.76 4.70
N GLU A 67 -4.69 -5.78 3.87
CA GLU A 67 -4.15 -7.05 3.37
C GLU A 67 -3.56 -7.90 4.49
N LEU A 68 -2.90 -7.27 5.46
CA LEU A 68 -2.38 -7.98 6.62
C LEU A 68 -3.50 -8.55 7.48
N GLU A 69 -4.58 -7.82 7.66
CA GLU A 69 -5.77 -8.32 8.35
C GLU A 69 -6.37 -9.52 7.64
N ASN A 70 -6.40 -9.47 6.32
CA ASN A 70 -6.93 -10.58 5.51
C ASN A 70 -6.05 -11.82 5.65
N ILE A 71 -4.74 -11.65 5.72
CA ILE A 71 -3.83 -12.78 5.96
C ILE A 71 -4.14 -13.42 7.30
N GLU A 72 -4.38 -12.61 8.32
CA GLU A 72 -4.71 -13.11 9.65
C GLU A 72 -6.03 -13.84 9.68
N LYS A 73 -7.04 -13.30 8.97
CA LYS A 73 -8.37 -13.90 8.94
C LYS A 73 -8.44 -15.19 8.13
N PHE A 74 -7.80 -15.19 6.98
CA PHE A 74 -7.97 -16.26 5.99
C PHE A 74 -6.79 -17.22 5.94
N GLY A 75 -5.64 -16.84 6.49
CA GLY A 75 -4.46 -17.70 6.53
C GLY A 75 -4.10 -18.28 5.17
N ALA A 76 -4.04 -19.59 5.08
CA ALA A 76 -3.64 -20.27 3.86
C ALA A 76 -4.58 -19.97 2.68
N ASN A 77 -5.80 -19.55 2.92
CA ASN A 77 -6.76 -19.23 1.87
C ASN A 77 -6.52 -17.85 1.24
N TYR A 78 -5.70 -17.03 1.87
CA TYR A 78 -5.45 -15.67 1.39
C TYR A 78 -4.92 -15.64 -0.06
N LEU A 79 -3.91 -16.45 -0.34
CA LEU A 79 -3.32 -16.48 -1.68
C LEU A 79 -4.31 -17.00 -2.72
N ALA A 80 -5.14 -17.97 -2.34
CA ALA A 80 -6.18 -18.49 -3.23
C ALA A 80 -7.21 -17.42 -3.54
N LEU A 81 -7.63 -16.65 -2.54
CA LEU A 81 -8.60 -15.58 -2.72
C LEU A 81 -8.04 -14.47 -3.62
N GLN A 82 -6.78 -14.11 -3.45
CA GLN A 82 -6.14 -13.12 -4.30
C GLN A 82 -6.08 -13.58 -5.75
N SER A 83 -5.81 -14.86 -5.95
CA SER A 83 -5.76 -15.45 -7.28
C SER A 83 -7.12 -15.39 -7.96
N ILE A 84 -8.19 -15.68 -7.22
CA ILE A 84 -9.57 -15.60 -7.73
C ILE A 84 -9.92 -14.16 -8.13
N GLU A 85 -9.61 -13.21 -7.29
CA GLU A 85 -9.88 -11.79 -7.58
C GLU A 85 -9.13 -11.30 -8.81
N ARG A 86 -7.88 -11.72 -8.94
CA ARG A 86 -7.08 -11.38 -10.10
C ARG A 86 -7.68 -11.96 -11.38
N SER A 87 -8.14 -13.22 -11.32
CA SER A 87 -8.79 -13.87 -12.46
C SER A 87 -10.05 -13.13 -12.89
N LYS A 88 -10.85 -12.69 -11.92
CA LYS A 88 -12.07 -11.92 -12.21
C LYS A 88 -11.74 -10.60 -12.90
N THR A 89 -10.72 -9.91 -12.42
CA THR A 89 -10.29 -8.64 -13.00
C THR A 89 -9.83 -8.81 -14.44
N LEU A 90 -9.10 -9.89 -14.72
CA LEU A 90 -8.58 -10.16 -16.07
C LEU A 90 -9.67 -10.65 -17.00
N SER A 91 -10.65 -11.42 -16.47
CA SER A 91 -11.73 -11.99 -17.27
C SER A 91 -12.84 -10.99 -17.58
N ASN A 92 -13.01 -10.00 -16.72
CA ASN A 92 -14.09 -9.02 -16.82
C ASN A 92 -13.50 -7.63 -17.01
N PRO A 93 -13.28 -7.20 -18.26
CA PRO A 93 -12.77 -5.85 -18.52
C PRO A 93 -13.64 -4.80 -17.85
N PRO A 94 -13.06 -3.65 -17.51
CA PRO A 94 -13.83 -2.59 -16.89
C PRO A 94 -15.03 -2.19 -17.73
N ALA A 95 -16.11 -1.80 -17.05
CA ALA A 95 -17.32 -1.33 -17.72
C ALA A 95 -16.99 -0.09 -18.56
N GLY A 96 -17.72 0.07 -19.67
CA GLY A 96 -17.50 1.18 -20.56
C GLY A 96 -16.55 0.89 -21.70
N LYS A 97 -16.07 -0.29 -21.77
CA LYS A 97 -15.21 -0.74 -22.87
C LYS A 97 -16.05 -1.17 -24.06
#